data_95846cd0cd23d3929d6042ac078f374d
#
_entry.id   95846cd0cd23d3929d6042ac078f374d
#
_cell.length_a   1.000
_cell.length_b   1.000
_cell.length_c   1.000
_cell.angle_alpha   90.00
_cell.angle_beta   90.00
_cell.angle_gamma   90.00
#
_symmetry.space_group_name_H-M   'P 1'
#
loop_
_entity.id
_entity.type
_entity.pdbx_description
1 polymer ?
#
loop_
_entity_poly.entity_id
_entity_poly.type
_entity_poly.pdbx_seq_one_letter_code
_entity_poly.pdbx_strand_id
1 'polypeptide(L)'
;MTPRDRAGRVLLVEDSEGGAQLMRIAFGERLPDAVLEVFADGERALDELDAGRLAEWDLVLLDLNLPGVKGHEVLAAVRSAADERVRRMPVVVLSHSEVVDDVLRSYDLGANSHIAKPHSLDALFETVETLGRYWLSVVSLPN
;
A
#
# COMPACT_ATOMS: atom_id res chain seq x y z
N MET A 1 -3.48 13.10 22.17
CA MET A 1 -2.39 12.82 21.26
C MET A 1 -2.60 13.54 19.95
N THR A 2 -1.59 14.22 19.49
CA THR A 2 -1.64 14.84 18.18
C THR A 2 -1.31 13.77 17.14
N PRO A 3 -2.28 13.36 16.37
CA PRO A 3 -1.98 12.39 15.34
C PRO A 3 -1.02 13.00 14.34
N ARG A 4 0.04 12.28 14.06
CA ARG A 4 0.93 12.58 12.96
C ARG A 4 1.65 13.91 13.02
N ASP A 5 2.45 14.06 14.07
CA ASP A 5 3.41 15.16 14.11
C ASP A 5 4.45 15.06 12.99
N ARG A 6 4.45 13.98 12.25
CA ARG A 6 5.31 13.72 11.10
C ARG A 6 4.51 13.52 9.83
N ALA A 7 5.17 13.66 8.70
CA ALA A 7 4.58 13.36 7.40
C ALA A 7 4.14 11.89 7.33
N GLY A 8 3.06 11.64 6.62
CA GLY A 8 2.58 10.28 6.37
C GLY A 8 3.58 9.49 5.54
N ARG A 9 3.77 8.23 5.89
CA ARG A 9 4.73 7.34 5.24
C ARG A 9 4.01 6.20 4.55
N VAL A 10 4.12 6.15 3.23
CA VAL A 10 3.44 5.16 2.39
C VAL A 10 4.47 4.30 1.69
N LEU A 11 4.29 2.99 1.81
CA LEU A 11 5.07 2.01 1.07
C LEU A 11 4.25 1.51 -0.11
N LEU A 12 4.83 1.58 -1.30
CA LEU A 12 4.26 0.99 -2.51
C LEU A 12 5.09 -0.23 -2.90
N VAL A 13 4.43 -1.37 -3.07
CA VAL A 13 5.07 -2.57 -3.60
C VAL A 13 4.58 -2.76 -5.03
N GLU A 14 5.45 -2.47 -6.00
CA GLU A 14 5.13 -2.40 -7.42
C GLU A 14 6.35 -2.74 -8.25
N ASP A 15 6.26 -3.75 -9.10
CA ASP A 15 7.39 -4.17 -9.93
C ASP A 15 7.54 -3.36 -11.22
N SER A 16 6.49 -2.72 -11.71
CA SER A 16 6.55 -1.90 -12.91
C SER A 16 7.24 -0.57 -12.62
N GLU A 17 8.37 -0.33 -13.26
CA GLU A 17 9.09 0.92 -13.11
C GLU A 17 8.25 2.10 -13.60
N GLY A 18 7.54 1.93 -14.72
CA GLY A 18 6.63 2.96 -15.23
C GLY A 18 5.48 3.25 -14.28
N GLY A 19 4.88 2.21 -13.72
CA GLY A 19 3.82 2.36 -12.72
C GLY A 19 4.30 3.06 -11.46
N ALA A 20 5.49 2.69 -10.98
CA ALA A 20 6.09 3.35 -9.82
C ALA A 20 6.37 4.83 -10.10
N GLN A 21 6.85 5.16 -11.29
CA GLN A 21 7.13 6.53 -11.67
C GLN A 21 5.85 7.38 -11.72
N LEU A 22 4.79 6.85 -12.28
CA LEU A 22 3.48 7.53 -12.29
C LEU A 22 2.97 7.78 -10.87
N MET A 23 3.16 6.82 -9.98
CA MET A 23 2.77 6.99 -8.57
C MET A 23 3.60 8.07 -7.88
N ARG A 24 4.89 8.13 -8.16
CA ARG A 24 5.74 9.21 -7.62
C ARG A 24 5.27 10.57 -8.09
N ILE A 25 4.90 10.69 -9.36
CA ILE A 25 4.37 11.94 -9.92
C ILE A 25 3.06 12.31 -9.22
N ALA A 26 2.13 11.35 -9.09
CA ALA A 26 0.84 11.61 -8.47
C ALA A 26 0.99 12.02 -6.99
N PHE A 27 1.86 11.35 -6.24
CA PHE A 27 2.13 11.72 -4.85
C PHE A 27 2.77 13.11 -4.76
N GLY A 28 3.72 13.42 -5.63
CA GLY A 28 4.34 14.73 -5.65
C GLY A 28 3.37 15.86 -5.91
N GLU A 29 2.38 15.63 -6.78
CA GLU A 29 1.36 16.63 -7.12
C GLU A 29 0.27 16.77 -6.06
N ARG A 30 -0.18 15.66 -5.48
CA ARG A 30 -1.37 15.66 -4.63
C ARG A 30 -1.07 15.48 -3.14
N LEU A 31 0.05 14.87 -2.79
CA LEU A 31 0.47 14.62 -1.42
C LEU A 31 1.93 15.00 -1.22
N PRO A 32 2.28 16.28 -1.44
CA PRO A 32 3.69 16.68 -1.46
C PRO A 32 4.42 16.46 -0.13
N ASP A 33 3.67 16.42 0.98
CA ASP A 33 4.27 16.22 2.31
C ASP A 33 4.41 14.74 2.68
N ALA A 34 3.78 13.83 1.94
CA ALA A 34 3.88 12.41 2.21
C ALA A 34 5.21 11.85 1.72
N VAL A 35 5.73 10.86 2.44
CA VAL A 35 6.91 10.10 2.02
C VAL A 35 6.43 8.85 1.31
N LEU A 36 6.82 8.68 0.06
CA LEU A 36 6.54 7.47 -0.72
C LEU A 36 7.83 6.71 -0.95
N GLU A 37 7.87 5.45 -0.56
CA GLU A 37 8.94 4.54 -0.92
C GLU A 37 8.40 3.40 -1.74
N VAL A 38 9.19 2.93 -2.71
CA VAL A 38 8.78 1.87 -3.62
C VAL A 38 9.70 0.67 -3.46
N PHE A 39 9.11 -0.50 -3.22
CA PHE A 39 9.81 -1.77 -3.31
C PHE A 39 9.39 -2.44 -4.61
N ALA A 40 10.37 -2.92 -5.36
CA ALA A 40 10.13 -3.47 -6.70
C ALA A 40 9.63 -4.92 -6.70
N ASP A 41 9.65 -5.59 -5.55
CA ASP A 41 9.21 -6.99 -5.44
C ASP A 41 8.68 -7.31 -4.04
N GLY A 42 8.00 -8.44 -3.96
CA GLY A 42 7.41 -8.90 -2.69
C GLY A 42 8.44 -9.44 -1.71
N GLU A 43 9.56 -9.96 -2.20
CA GLU A 43 10.63 -10.48 -1.34
C GLU A 43 11.18 -9.39 -0.43
N ARG A 44 11.36 -8.20 -0.95
CA ARG A 44 11.84 -7.07 -0.14
C ARG A 44 10.85 -6.69 0.94
N ALA A 45 9.55 -6.72 0.63
CA ALA A 45 8.52 -6.46 1.63
C ALA A 45 8.55 -7.49 2.75
N LEU A 46 8.74 -8.78 2.41
CA LEU A 46 8.88 -9.84 3.41
C LEU A 46 10.15 -9.67 4.25
N ASP A 47 11.25 -9.26 3.64
CA ASP A 47 12.50 -8.99 4.36
C ASP A 47 12.31 -7.86 5.37
N GLU A 48 11.63 -6.79 4.98
CA GLU A 48 11.32 -5.68 5.88
C GLU A 48 10.38 -6.11 7.02
N LEU A 49 9.44 -7.01 6.72
CA LEU A 49 8.55 -7.57 7.73
C LEU A 49 9.36 -8.39 8.76
N ASP A 50 10.24 -9.27 8.28
CA ASP A 50 11.06 -10.12 9.13
C ASP A 50 12.04 -9.30 9.98
N ALA A 51 12.53 -8.19 9.45
CA ALA A 51 13.43 -7.29 10.16
C ALA A 51 12.71 -6.36 11.15
N GLY A 52 11.38 -6.39 11.19
CA GLY A 52 10.58 -5.56 12.08
C GLY A 52 10.44 -4.10 11.62
N ARG A 53 10.85 -3.79 10.40
CA ARG A 53 10.80 -2.41 9.89
C ARG A 53 9.49 -2.05 9.20
N LEU A 54 8.64 -3.03 8.89
CA LEU A 54 7.40 -2.76 8.19
C LEU A 54 6.45 -1.88 9.01
N ALA A 55 6.52 -1.95 10.33
CA ALA A 55 5.71 -1.13 11.22
C ALA A 55 6.03 0.36 11.16
N GLU A 56 7.11 0.75 10.51
CA GLU A 56 7.48 2.16 10.34
C GLU A 56 6.59 2.88 9.33
N TRP A 57 5.84 2.14 8.54
CA TRP A 57 4.95 2.71 7.52
C TRP A 57 3.56 2.95 8.09
N ASP A 58 2.84 3.88 7.49
CA ASP A 58 1.46 4.20 7.87
C ASP A 58 0.45 3.47 6.99
N LEU A 59 0.82 3.20 5.74
CA LEU A 59 -0.03 2.58 4.74
C LEU A 59 0.83 1.79 3.77
N VAL A 60 0.38 0.61 3.40
CA VAL A 60 0.99 -0.19 2.32
C VAL A 60 0.03 -0.24 1.14
N LEU A 61 0.51 0.16 -0.02
CA LEU A 61 -0.16 0.00 -1.30
C LEU A 61 0.49 -1.20 -2.00
N LEU A 62 -0.29 -2.20 -2.33
CA LEU A 62 0.24 -3.50 -2.72
C LEU A 62 -0.33 -3.94 -4.06
N ASP A 63 0.55 -4.15 -5.05
CA ASP A 63 0.17 -4.78 -6.31
C ASP A 63 0.06 -6.30 -6.12
N LEU A 64 -0.91 -6.92 -6.77
CA LEU A 64 -1.09 -8.36 -6.73
C LEU A 64 -0.14 -9.11 -7.65
N ASN A 65 0.16 -8.55 -8.82
CA ASN A 65 0.88 -9.25 -9.89
C ASN A 65 2.37 -9.00 -9.83
N LEU A 66 2.98 -9.31 -8.68
CA LEU A 66 4.41 -9.20 -8.49
C LEU A 66 5.13 -10.45 -9.03
N PRO A 67 6.36 -10.32 -9.54
CA PRO A 67 7.17 -11.49 -9.87
C PRO A 67 7.60 -12.20 -8.59
N GLY A 68 7.80 -13.52 -8.67
CA GLY A 68 8.20 -14.32 -7.50
C GLY A 68 7.10 -14.35 -6.44
N VAL A 69 7.33 -13.74 -5.30
CA VAL A 69 6.34 -13.63 -4.23
C VAL A 69 5.18 -12.73 -4.68
N LYS A 70 3.99 -13.28 -4.70
CA LYS A 70 2.79 -12.55 -5.14
C LYS A 70 2.26 -11.63 -4.05
N GLY A 71 1.48 -10.63 -4.47
CA GLY A 71 0.90 -9.67 -3.53
C GLY A 71 0.03 -10.33 -2.46
N HIS A 72 -0.78 -11.32 -2.83
CA HIS A 72 -1.60 -12.05 -1.84
C HIS A 72 -0.74 -12.77 -0.80
N GLU A 73 0.45 -13.25 -1.17
CA GLU A 73 1.38 -13.87 -0.22
C GLU A 73 1.96 -12.84 0.76
N VAL A 74 2.29 -11.64 0.26
CA VAL A 74 2.75 -10.54 1.12
C VAL A 74 1.65 -10.16 2.10
N LEU A 75 0.42 -10.02 1.62
CA LEU A 75 -0.72 -9.67 2.47
C LEU A 75 -0.94 -10.73 3.56
N ALA A 76 -0.92 -12.00 3.19
CA ALA A 76 -1.09 -13.09 4.15
C ALA A 76 0.01 -13.06 5.22
N ALA A 77 1.25 -12.78 4.83
CA ALA A 77 2.37 -12.68 5.76
C ALA A 77 2.20 -11.51 6.74
N VAL A 78 1.76 -10.36 6.24
CA VAL A 78 1.48 -9.19 7.09
C VAL A 78 0.41 -9.53 8.14
N ARG A 79 -0.67 -10.15 7.72
CA ARG A 79 -1.79 -10.49 8.63
C ARG A 79 -1.48 -11.62 9.59
N SER A 80 -0.44 -12.41 9.31
CA SER A 80 0.01 -13.51 10.17
C SER A 80 1.21 -13.13 11.04
N ALA A 81 1.68 -11.89 10.95
CA ALA A 81 2.86 -11.44 11.68
C ALA A 81 2.66 -11.52 13.20
N ALA A 82 3.70 -11.89 13.92
CA ALA A 82 3.67 -11.92 15.37
C ALA A 82 3.62 -10.50 15.96
N ASP A 83 4.26 -9.53 15.30
CA ASP A 83 4.21 -8.13 15.72
C ASP A 83 2.82 -7.57 15.43
N GLU A 84 2.12 -7.14 16.47
CA GLU A 84 0.77 -6.61 16.33
C GLU A 84 0.71 -5.34 15.49
N ARG A 85 1.76 -4.53 15.52
CA ARG A 85 1.82 -3.31 14.71
C ARG A 85 1.86 -3.64 13.23
N VAL A 86 2.58 -4.69 12.86
CA VAL A 86 2.63 -5.19 11.49
C VAL A 86 1.30 -5.82 11.11
N ARG A 87 0.75 -6.68 11.99
CA ARG A 87 -0.50 -7.38 11.72
C ARG A 87 -1.67 -6.42 11.49
N ARG A 88 -1.65 -5.24 12.10
CA ARG A 88 -2.69 -4.21 11.95
C ARG A 88 -2.42 -3.21 10.84
N MET A 89 -1.31 -3.36 10.12
CA MET A 89 -0.92 -2.41 9.07
C MET A 89 -2.04 -2.20 8.07
N PRO A 90 -2.44 -0.95 7.79
CA PRO A 90 -3.37 -0.70 6.70
C PRO A 90 -2.76 -1.12 5.36
N VAL A 91 -3.47 -1.98 4.65
CA VAL A 91 -3.05 -2.47 3.33
C VAL A 91 -4.18 -2.25 2.35
N VAL A 92 -3.89 -1.51 1.29
CA VAL A 92 -4.79 -1.31 0.15
C VAL A 92 -4.16 -1.99 -1.06
N VAL A 93 -4.91 -2.89 -1.66
CA VAL A 93 -4.48 -3.56 -2.90
C VAL A 93 -4.80 -2.65 -4.07
N LEU A 94 -3.80 -2.41 -4.92
CA LEU A 94 -3.96 -1.72 -6.21
C LEU A 94 -3.65 -2.74 -7.30
N SER A 95 -4.62 -3.08 -8.13
CA SER A 95 -4.44 -4.14 -9.10
C SER A 95 -5.14 -3.81 -10.41
N HIS A 96 -4.55 -4.25 -11.53
CA HIS A 96 -5.23 -4.23 -12.82
C HIS A 96 -6.39 -5.23 -12.86
N SER A 97 -6.41 -6.20 -11.94
CA SER A 97 -7.46 -7.22 -11.95
C SER A 97 -8.73 -6.72 -11.31
N GLU A 98 -9.83 -6.84 -12.07
CA GLU A 98 -11.18 -6.64 -11.58
C GLU A 98 -11.92 -7.98 -11.49
N VAL A 99 -11.21 -9.10 -11.66
CA VAL A 99 -11.77 -10.43 -11.53
C VAL A 99 -12.29 -10.60 -10.11
N VAL A 100 -13.54 -11.03 -10.00
CA VAL A 100 -14.24 -11.13 -8.70
C VAL A 100 -13.47 -11.98 -7.71
N ASP A 101 -12.91 -13.10 -8.16
CA ASP A 101 -12.15 -14.00 -7.27
C ASP A 101 -10.92 -13.31 -6.67
N ASP A 102 -10.22 -12.49 -7.44
CA ASP A 102 -9.05 -11.75 -6.93
C ASP A 102 -9.47 -10.69 -5.92
N VAL A 103 -10.57 -10.00 -6.18
CA VAL A 103 -11.11 -9.00 -5.27
C VAL A 103 -11.53 -9.66 -3.96
N LEU A 104 -12.30 -10.73 -4.04
CA LEU A 104 -12.76 -11.45 -2.84
C LEU A 104 -11.58 -12.01 -2.05
N ARG A 105 -10.59 -12.57 -2.74
CA ARG A 105 -9.41 -13.10 -2.07
C ARG A 105 -8.63 -12.03 -1.32
N SER A 106 -8.53 -10.82 -1.88
CA SER A 106 -7.89 -9.71 -1.20
C SER A 106 -8.58 -9.41 0.13
N TYR A 107 -9.91 -9.33 0.13
CA TYR A 107 -10.66 -9.07 1.37
C TYR A 107 -10.57 -10.26 2.33
N ASP A 108 -10.67 -11.48 1.83
CA ASP A 108 -10.56 -12.69 2.67
C ASP A 108 -9.21 -12.78 3.37
N LEU A 109 -8.15 -12.34 2.70
CA LEU A 109 -6.80 -12.31 3.28
C LEU A 109 -6.56 -11.10 4.17
N GLY A 110 -7.52 -10.20 4.29
CA GLY A 110 -7.46 -9.11 5.24
C GLY A 110 -7.02 -7.75 4.67
N ALA A 111 -7.14 -7.53 3.36
CA ALA A 111 -6.94 -6.19 2.80
C ALA A 111 -8.00 -5.24 3.34
N ASN A 112 -7.63 -4.01 3.57
CA ASN A 112 -8.58 -2.96 3.96
C ASN A 112 -9.44 -2.54 2.78
N SER A 113 -8.88 -2.55 1.58
CA SER A 113 -9.64 -2.34 0.36
C SER A 113 -8.87 -2.85 -0.86
N HIS A 114 -9.60 -3.05 -1.95
CA HIS A 114 -9.06 -3.46 -3.24
C HIS A 114 -9.51 -2.43 -4.27
N ILE A 115 -8.56 -1.78 -4.91
CA ILE A 115 -8.81 -0.72 -5.88
C ILE A 115 -8.28 -1.16 -7.24
N ALA A 116 -9.11 -1.05 -8.27
CA ALA A 116 -8.65 -1.23 -9.64
C ALA A 116 -7.72 -0.08 -10.03
N LYS A 117 -6.58 -0.41 -10.62
CA LYS A 117 -5.63 0.63 -11.05
C LYS A 117 -6.29 1.56 -12.08
N PRO A 118 -6.21 2.89 -11.87
CA PRO A 118 -6.79 3.83 -12.81
C PRO A 118 -6.13 3.75 -14.19
N HIS A 119 -6.92 4.00 -15.24
CA HIS A 119 -6.45 3.93 -16.62
C HIS A 119 -6.03 5.29 -17.20
N SER A 120 -6.23 6.36 -16.46
CA SER A 120 -5.81 7.71 -16.87
C SER A 120 -5.00 8.35 -15.77
N LEU A 121 -4.18 9.34 -16.15
CA LEU A 121 -3.38 10.09 -15.18
C LEU A 121 -4.28 10.89 -14.24
N ASP A 122 -5.34 11.50 -14.77
CA ASP A 122 -6.28 12.27 -13.94
C ASP A 122 -6.96 11.38 -12.90
N ALA A 123 -7.41 10.19 -13.27
CA ALA A 123 -8.01 9.25 -12.35
C ALA A 123 -6.99 8.75 -11.31
N LEU A 124 -5.74 8.58 -11.70
CA LEU A 124 -4.67 8.22 -10.78
C LEU A 124 -4.45 9.32 -9.73
N PHE A 125 -4.40 10.57 -10.15
CA PHE A 125 -4.26 11.70 -9.25
C PHE A 125 -5.41 11.79 -8.26
N GLU A 126 -6.64 11.58 -8.71
CA GLU A 126 -7.81 11.57 -7.84
C GLU A 126 -7.76 10.41 -6.84
N THR A 127 -7.36 9.23 -7.29
CA THR A 127 -7.23 8.06 -6.42
C THR A 127 -6.19 8.30 -5.33
N VAL A 128 -5.03 8.83 -5.69
CA VAL A 128 -3.96 9.13 -4.74
C VAL A 128 -4.42 10.19 -3.73
N GLU A 129 -5.08 11.24 -4.20
CA GLU A 129 -5.60 12.28 -3.32
C GLU A 129 -6.62 11.72 -2.33
N THR A 130 -7.52 10.86 -2.79
CA THR A 130 -8.53 10.21 -1.96
C THR A 130 -7.89 9.30 -0.91
N LEU A 131 -6.92 8.49 -1.32
CA LEU A 131 -6.18 7.61 -0.40
C LEU A 131 -5.46 8.42 0.68
N GLY A 132 -4.78 9.49 0.26
CA GLY A 132 -4.04 10.34 1.19
C GLY A 132 -4.96 11.04 2.16
N ARG A 133 -6.05 11.61 1.68
CA ARG A 133 -7.03 12.27 2.53
C ARG A 133 -7.59 11.31 3.56
N TYR A 134 -7.99 10.13 3.14
CA TYR A 134 -8.59 9.16 4.04
C TYR A 134 -7.59 8.59 5.03
N TRP A 135 -6.51 8.00 4.52
CA TRP A 135 -5.57 7.25 5.36
C TRP A 135 -4.57 8.11 6.13
N LEU A 136 -4.21 9.28 5.60
CA LEU A 136 -3.19 10.13 6.21
C LEU A 136 -3.77 11.34 6.95
N SER A 137 -5.07 11.60 6.83
CA SER A 137 -5.68 12.76 7.49
C SER A 137 -6.93 12.41 8.29
N VAL A 138 -7.84 11.61 7.75
CA VAL A 138 -9.15 11.34 8.36
C VAL A 138 -9.07 10.22 9.38
N VAL A 139 -8.40 9.12 9.00
CA VAL A 139 -8.36 7.90 9.79
C VAL A 139 -7.43 8.02 10.98
N SER A 140 -7.83 7.44 12.11
CA SER A 140 -6.90 7.16 13.20
C SER A 140 -6.13 5.90 12.87
N LEU A 141 -4.82 6.01 12.75
CA LEU A 141 -3.96 4.87 12.41
C LEU A 141 -3.68 4.01 13.64
N PRO A 142 -3.46 2.68 13.46
CA PRO A 142 -3.20 1.76 14.57
C PRO A 142 -1.72 1.78 15.02
N ASN A 143 -1.09 2.90 14.99
CA ASN A 143 0.31 3.04 15.36
C ASN A 143 0.56 4.13 16.39
#